data_7eb295692cdd837156f70265907d02a9
#
_entry.id   7eb295692cdd837156f70265907d02a9
#
_cell.length_a   1.000
_cell.length_b   1.000
_cell.length_c   1.000
_cell.angle_alpha   90.00
_cell.angle_beta   90.00
_cell.angle_gamma   90.00
#
_symmetry.space_group_name_H-M   'P 1'
#
loop_
_entity.id
_entity.type
_entity.pdbx_description
1 polymer ?
#
loop_
_entity_poly.entity_id
_entity_poly.type
_entity_poly.pdbx_seq_one_letter_code
_entity_poly.pdbx_strand_id
1 'polypeptide(L)'
;MVQFYSPKKRPAKKQVKNLAVTANALDANGQGIAHAEGKTIFVKGLLPQETARIRLTEEKRQFAKGEVITRLTTNPERVTPPCQYYQHCGGCQQQHVPIDWQCTTKAEVLSHLIKRETNVVISAQPVIAGAEYGYRRRARLGLRYHPKKGLVMGFRQALSNDLVMVTQCPVLKPQLNALLLPLWQCLKQLSVVRDLGHVELVLADNGPLVILRHLSPLSESDKQLLDDFSHHAQVMIYLAGDNGEIAQLTTIEKEPFYQIEGLKLHFAPTDFIQVNDEINHKMVAQAIAWLDLSPNDRVLDLFCGMGNFTLPMAKRVDKVVGVEGVPALVAMAKKNAELNQLDNVQFWHADLSADFSAMPWAQEGFNKVLLDPARAGAAQVMSHIVTLSAEKIVYVSCNPTTLARDSKILLDSGYQLTQLRMLDMFPQTGHLESMALFIRK
;
A
#
# COMPACT_ATOMS: atom_id res chain seq x y z
N MET A 1 6.99 -59.46 2.62
CA MET A 1 5.72 -58.76 2.94
C MET A 1 5.42 -57.84 1.72
N VAL A 2 4.36 -58.14 1.00
CA VAL A 2 3.97 -57.37 -0.20
C VAL A 2 3.03 -56.24 0.27
N GLN A 3 3.47 -54.98 0.13
CA GLN A 3 2.65 -53.82 0.44
C GLN A 3 1.65 -53.56 -0.70
N PHE A 4 0.36 -53.79 -0.42
CA PHE A 4 -0.72 -53.44 -1.35
C PHE A 4 -0.89 -51.93 -1.41
N TYR A 5 -0.62 -51.32 -2.55
CA TYR A 5 -0.84 -49.91 -2.85
C TYR A 5 -2.35 -49.67 -3.03
N SER A 6 -2.99 -49.05 -2.04
CA SER A 6 -4.40 -48.65 -2.15
C SER A 6 -4.47 -47.33 -2.94
N PRO A 7 -5.21 -47.22 -4.05
CA PRO A 7 -5.30 -45.98 -4.81
C PRO A 7 -6.00 -44.92 -3.96
N LYS A 8 -5.34 -43.76 -3.78
CA LYS A 8 -5.94 -42.59 -3.13
C LYS A 8 -7.24 -42.27 -3.85
N LYS A 9 -8.39 -42.38 -3.15
CA LYS A 9 -9.70 -41.94 -3.66
C LYS A 9 -9.55 -40.51 -4.18
N ARG A 10 -9.83 -40.32 -5.48
CA ARG A 10 -9.98 -38.98 -6.07
C ARG A 10 -11.02 -38.22 -5.22
N PRO A 11 -10.70 -36.97 -4.77
CA PRO A 11 -11.68 -36.19 -4.04
C PRO A 11 -12.94 -36.08 -4.92
N ALA A 12 -14.09 -36.42 -4.37
CA ALA A 12 -15.37 -36.28 -5.03
C ALA A 12 -15.49 -34.84 -5.56
N LYS A 13 -15.88 -34.65 -6.82
CA LYS A 13 -16.20 -33.33 -7.36
C LYS A 13 -17.25 -32.71 -6.44
N LYS A 14 -16.87 -31.67 -5.67
CA LYS A 14 -17.81 -30.92 -4.86
C LYS A 14 -18.93 -30.46 -5.79
N GLN A 15 -20.17 -30.85 -5.51
CA GLN A 15 -21.33 -30.32 -6.23
C GLN A 15 -21.30 -28.80 -6.11
N VAL A 16 -21.28 -28.14 -7.25
CA VAL A 16 -21.32 -26.70 -7.33
C VAL A 16 -22.71 -26.25 -6.88
N LYS A 17 -22.78 -25.64 -5.69
CA LYS A 17 -24.05 -25.19 -5.13
C LYS A 17 -24.38 -23.80 -5.63
N ASN A 18 -25.54 -23.66 -6.26
CA ASN A 18 -26.08 -22.37 -6.72
C ASN A 18 -27.16 -21.91 -5.74
N LEU A 19 -27.10 -20.66 -5.34
CA LEU A 19 -28.06 -20.03 -4.42
C LEU A 19 -28.55 -18.70 -5.00
N ALA A 20 -29.77 -18.31 -4.63
CA ALA A 20 -30.22 -16.93 -4.80
C ALA A 20 -30.03 -16.20 -3.47
N VAL A 21 -29.32 -15.07 -3.48
CA VAL A 21 -29.05 -14.29 -2.27
C VAL A 21 -29.24 -12.80 -2.53
N THR A 22 -29.60 -12.07 -1.47
CA THR A 22 -29.63 -10.60 -1.46
C THR A 22 -28.56 -10.10 -0.52
N ALA A 23 -27.70 -9.18 -0.97
CA ALA A 23 -26.71 -8.56 -0.13
C ALA A 23 -27.34 -7.46 0.74
N ASN A 24 -26.91 -7.39 2.01
CA ASN A 24 -27.40 -6.42 2.98
C ASN A 24 -26.34 -5.37 3.37
N ALA A 25 -25.07 -5.67 3.15
CA ALA A 25 -23.94 -4.81 3.51
C ALA A 25 -22.75 -5.05 2.56
N LEU A 26 -21.69 -4.28 2.72
CA LEU A 26 -20.38 -4.48 2.08
C LEU A 26 -19.31 -4.85 3.11
N ASP A 27 -18.32 -5.62 2.67
CA ASP A 27 -17.04 -5.73 3.38
C ASP A 27 -16.05 -4.67 2.87
N ALA A 28 -14.89 -4.56 3.55
CA ALA A 28 -13.83 -3.63 3.15
C ALA A 28 -13.24 -3.91 1.75
N ASN A 29 -13.47 -5.09 1.18
CA ASN A 29 -13.03 -5.44 -0.18
C ASN A 29 -14.10 -5.14 -1.25
N GLY A 30 -15.24 -4.54 -0.88
CA GLY A 30 -16.35 -4.28 -1.78
C GLY A 30 -17.13 -5.54 -2.18
N GLN A 31 -17.07 -6.59 -1.35
CA GLN A 31 -17.89 -7.78 -1.52
C GLN A 31 -19.22 -7.58 -0.81
N GLY A 32 -20.32 -7.91 -1.49
CA GLY A 32 -21.63 -7.93 -0.85
C GLY A 32 -21.70 -9.00 0.22
N ILE A 33 -22.21 -8.64 1.39
CA ILE A 33 -22.46 -9.55 2.50
C ILE A 33 -23.94 -9.98 2.44
N ALA A 34 -24.17 -11.29 2.28
CA ALA A 34 -25.48 -11.91 2.29
C ALA A 34 -25.54 -13.00 3.36
N HIS A 35 -26.73 -13.42 3.73
CA HIS A 35 -26.93 -14.53 4.68
C HIS A 35 -27.86 -15.58 4.05
N ALA A 36 -27.41 -16.81 4.04
CA ALA A 36 -28.21 -17.95 3.63
C ALA A 36 -27.76 -19.22 4.36
N GLU A 37 -28.69 -20.10 4.67
CA GLU A 37 -28.45 -21.39 5.32
C GLU A 37 -27.62 -21.28 6.63
N GLY A 38 -27.85 -20.21 7.42
CA GLY A 38 -27.13 -19.97 8.67
C GLY A 38 -25.67 -19.52 8.52
N LYS A 39 -25.23 -19.18 7.31
CA LYS A 39 -23.86 -18.72 7.02
C LYS A 39 -23.84 -17.32 6.47
N THR A 40 -22.76 -16.58 6.75
CA THR A 40 -22.41 -15.35 6.06
C THR A 40 -21.79 -15.69 4.72
N ILE A 41 -22.26 -15.06 3.64
CA ILE A 41 -21.77 -15.29 2.28
C ILE A 41 -21.20 -13.99 1.74
N PHE A 42 -19.92 -14.00 1.39
CA PHE A 42 -19.22 -12.89 0.74
C PHE A 42 -19.32 -13.07 -0.77
N VAL A 43 -19.95 -12.12 -1.46
CA VAL A 43 -20.24 -12.21 -2.90
C VAL A 43 -19.49 -11.13 -3.65
N LYS A 44 -18.49 -11.53 -4.43
CA LYS A 44 -17.73 -10.59 -5.26
C LYS A 44 -18.62 -9.87 -6.26
N GLY A 45 -18.55 -8.54 -6.29
CA GLY A 45 -19.24 -7.71 -7.27
C GLY A 45 -20.74 -7.51 -7.04
N LEU A 46 -21.28 -7.87 -5.87
CA LEU A 46 -22.67 -7.62 -5.48
C LEU A 46 -22.73 -6.44 -4.52
N LEU A 47 -23.68 -5.53 -4.73
CA LEU A 47 -23.94 -4.38 -3.86
C LEU A 47 -25.10 -4.67 -2.89
N PRO A 48 -25.19 -3.92 -1.77
CA PRO A 48 -26.37 -3.96 -0.90
C PRO A 48 -27.66 -3.75 -1.68
N GLN A 49 -28.73 -4.46 -1.29
CA GLN A 49 -30.06 -4.49 -1.93
C GLN A 49 -30.08 -5.14 -3.32
N GLU A 50 -28.94 -5.60 -3.83
CA GLU A 50 -28.94 -6.42 -5.06
C GLU A 50 -29.20 -7.88 -4.72
N THR A 51 -30.05 -8.50 -5.55
CA THR A 51 -30.31 -9.95 -5.54
C THR A 51 -29.61 -10.59 -6.74
N ALA A 52 -28.93 -11.71 -6.48
CA ALA A 52 -28.24 -12.46 -7.53
C ALA A 52 -28.34 -13.97 -7.34
N ARG A 53 -28.31 -14.70 -8.46
CA ARG A 53 -27.94 -16.12 -8.45
C ARG A 53 -26.43 -16.19 -8.39
N ILE A 54 -25.91 -16.90 -7.39
CA ILE A 54 -24.48 -17.04 -7.15
C ILE A 54 -24.06 -18.51 -7.22
N ARG A 55 -22.79 -18.73 -7.53
CA ARG A 55 -22.11 -20.01 -7.41
C ARG A 55 -21.16 -19.92 -6.22
N LEU A 56 -21.27 -20.86 -5.27
CA LEU A 56 -20.32 -20.94 -4.16
C LEU A 56 -18.94 -21.40 -4.68
N THR A 57 -17.90 -20.63 -4.38
CA THR A 57 -16.51 -20.91 -4.74
C THR A 57 -15.71 -21.48 -3.57
N GLU A 58 -16.08 -21.09 -2.35
CA GLU A 58 -15.49 -21.58 -1.11
C GLU A 58 -16.59 -21.75 -0.06
N GLU A 59 -16.56 -22.85 0.70
CA GLU A 59 -17.49 -23.08 1.80
C GLU A 59 -16.74 -23.54 3.05
N LYS A 60 -16.91 -22.79 4.15
CA LYS A 60 -16.40 -23.08 5.49
C LYS A 60 -17.56 -23.31 6.46
N ARG A 61 -17.24 -23.62 7.71
CA ARG A 61 -18.26 -23.85 8.73
C ARG A 61 -19.13 -22.61 9.02
N GLN A 62 -18.51 -21.42 9.10
CA GLN A 62 -19.18 -20.18 9.50
C GLN A 62 -19.45 -19.22 8.32
N PHE A 63 -18.73 -19.36 7.22
CA PHE A 63 -18.88 -18.48 6.06
C PHE A 63 -18.70 -19.22 4.74
N ALA A 64 -19.17 -18.60 3.66
CA ALA A 64 -18.92 -19.03 2.30
C ALA A 64 -18.51 -17.84 1.42
N LYS A 65 -17.90 -18.12 0.27
CA LYS A 65 -17.67 -17.12 -0.79
C LYS A 65 -18.43 -17.54 -2.04
N GLY A 66 -18.95 -16.55 -2.74
CA GLY A 66 -19.71 -16.75 -3.96
C GLY A 66 -19.32 -15.79 -5.08
N GLU A 67 -19.55 -16.23 -6.30
CA GLU A 67 -19.45 -15.41 -7.51
C GLU A 67 -20.82 -15.27 -8.14
N VAL A 68 -21.13 -14.06 -8.65
CA VAL A 68 -22.38 -13.78 -9.34
C VAL A 68 -22.41 -14.53 -10.67
N ILE A 69 -23.46 -15.36 -10.86
CA ILE A 69 -23.80 -15.97 -12.15
C ILE A 69 -24.69 -15.00 -12.93
N THR A 70 -25.76 -14.52 -12.27
CA THR A 70 -26.73 -13.59 -12.87
C THR A 70 -27.24 -12.66 -11.78
N ARG A 71 -27.14 -11.36 -12.01
CA ARG A 71 -27.78 -10.35 -11.17
C ARG A 71 -29.26 -10.27 -11.54
N LEU A 72 -30.13 -10.36 -10.53
CA LEU A 72 -31.59 -10.32 -10.71
C LEU A 72 -32.14 -8.91 -10.49
N THR A 73 -31.54 -8.16 -9.54
CA THR A 73 -31.85 -6.74 -9.31
C THR A 73 -30.57 -5.94 -9.27
N THR A 74 -30.60 -4.69 -9.72
CA THR A 74 -29.43 -3.79 -9.73
C THR A 74 -29.73 -2.59 -8.84
N ASN A 75 -28.79 -2.26 -7.95
CA ASN A 75 -28.88 -1.05 -7.14
C ASN A 75 -28.67 0.19 -8.03
N PRO A 76 -29.52 1.23 -7.93
CA PRO A 76 -29.39 2.44 -8.75
C PRO A 76 -28.08 3.20 -8.53
N GLU A 77 -27.48 3.10 -7.35
CA GLU A 77 -26.19 3.74 -7.02
C GLU A 77 -24.97 3.00 -7.59
N ARG A 78 -25.18 1.87 -8.28
CA ARG A 78 -24.06 1.12 -8.86
C ARG A 78 -23.31 1.93 -9.91
N VAL A 79 -21.99 2.04 -9.73
CA VAL A 79 -21.11 2.72 -10.69
C VAL A 79 -20.70 1.77 -11.82
N THR A 80 -20.66 2.30 -13.05
CA THR A 80 -20.04 1.58 -14.15
C THR A 80 -18.53 1.76 -14.10
N PRO A 81 -17.74 0.68 -13.93
CA PRO A 81 -16.29 0.79 -13.86
C PRO A 81 -15.69 1.41 -15.13
N PRO A 82 -14.88 2.48 -15.03
CA PRO A 82 -14.25 3.10 -16.20
C PRO A 82 -13.10 2.25 -16.78
N CYS A 83 -12.57 1.30 -16.01
CA CYS A 83 -11.48 0.44 -16.42
C CYS A 83 -11.97 -0.75 -17.24
N GLN A 84 -11.57 -0.84 -18.51
CA GLN A 84 -11.91 -1.97 -19.38
C GLN A 84 -11.38 -3.32 -18.87
N TYR A 85 -10.35 -3.32 -18.02
CA TYR A 85 -9.72 -4.54 -17.46
C TYR A 85 -10.30 -4.93 -16.10
N TYR A 86 -11.26 -4.18 -15.55
CA TYR A 86 -11.73 -4.34 -14.17
C TYR A 86 -12.20 -5.76 -13.85
N GLN A 87 -12.84 -6.45 -14.79
CA GLN A 87 -13.35 -7.80 -14.57
C GLN A 87 -12.26 -8.87 -14.42
N HIS A 88 -11.06 -8.59 -14.92
CA HIS A 88 -9.97 -9.56 -14.99
C HIS A 88 -8.75 -9.15 -14.15
N CYS A 89 -8.42 -7.86 -14.12
CA CYS A 89 -7.28 -7.33 -13.39
C CYS A 89 -7.49 -7.44 -11.87
N GLY A 90 -6.46 -7.89 -11.15
CA GLY A 90 -6.46 -7.99 -9.69
C GLY A 90 -6.17 -6.67 -8.96
N GLY A 91 -5.90 -5.59 -9.68
CA GLY A 91 -5.47 -4.31 -9.08
C GLY A 91 -6.58 -3.54 -8.36
N CYS A 92 -7.82 -3.65 -8.80
CA CYS A 92 -8.98 -2.95 -8.22
C CYS A 92 -10.11 -3.92 -7.91
N GLN A 93 -10.84 -3.68 -6.81
CA GLN A 93 -11.95 -4.52 -6.36
C GLN A 93 -13.27 -3.76 -6.28
N GLN A 94 -13.25 -2.41 -6.25
CA GLN A 94 -14.41 -1.59 -5.84
C GLN A 94 -14.87 -0.56 -6.88
N GLN A 95 -14.40 -0.59 -8.13
CA GLN A 95 -14.81 0.40 -9.15
C GLN A 95 -16.32 0.40 -9.46
N HIS A 96 -17.05 -0.61 -9.01
CA HIS A 96 -18.53 -0.69 -9.13
C HIS A 96 -19.25 -0.12 -7.91
N VAL A 97 -18.52 0.23 -6.85
CA VAL A 97 -19.04 0.76 -5.58
C VAL A 97 -18.88 2.28 -5.57
N PRO A 98 -19.91 3.09 -5.23
CA PRO A 98 -19.75 4.52 -5.03
C PRO A 98 -18.62 4.84 -4.05
N ILE A 99 -17.83 5.89 -4.29
CA ILE A 99 -16.66 6.21 -3.47
C ILE A 99 -17.02 6.48 -2.01
N ASP A 100 -18.15 7.16 -1.77
CA ASP A 100 -18.63 7.43 -0.41
C ASP A 100 -18.95 6.15 0.35
N TRP A 101 -19.47 5.13 -0.34
CA TRP A 101 -19.72 3.82 0.26
C TRP A 101 -18.42 3.08 0.56
N GLN A 102 -17.41 3.18 -0.32
CA GLN A 102 -16.07 2.62 -0.05
C GLN A 102 -15.48 3.24 1.22
N CYS A 103 -15.50 4.57 1.32
CA CYS A 103 -14.97 5.31 2.46
C CYS A 103 -15.72 4.99 3.75
N THR A 104 -17.06 5.04 3.73
CA THR A 104 -17.89 4.75 4.90
C THR A 104 -17.67 3.32 5.38
N THR A 105 -17.74 2.33 4.49
CA THR A 105 -17.52 0.91 4.84
C THR A 105 -16.15 0.68 5.45
N LYS A 106 -15.10 1.25 4.89
CA LYS A 106 -13.73 1.11 5.43
C LYS A 106 -13.60 1.75 6.82
N ALA A 107 -14.20 2.93 7.04
CA ALA A 107 -14.21 3.60 8.34
C ALA A 107 -14.99 2.82 9.41
N GLU A 108 -16.13 2.25 9.04
CA GLU A 108 -16.94 1.39 9.93
C GLU A 108 -16.18 0.10 10.29
N VAL A 109 -15.54 -0.55 9.31
CA VAL A 109 -14.70 -1.74 9.53
C VAL A 109 -13.56 -1.43 10.49
N LEU A 110 -12.89 -0.29 10.33
CA LEU A 110 -11.83 0.17 11.23
C LEU A 110 -12.34 0.32 12.66
N SER A 111 -13.44 1.05 12.87
CA SER A 111 -14.06 1.27 14.18
C SER A 111 -14.49 -0.05 14.83
N HIS A 112 -15.05 -0.97 14.02
CA HIS A 112 -15.47 -2.28 14.49
C HIS A 112 -14.29 -3.17 14.93
N LEU A 113 -13.18 -3.14 14.20
CA LEU A 113 -11.97 -3.88 14.56
C LEU A 113 -11.37 -3.38 15.87
N ILE A 114 -11.28 -2.06 16.06
CA ILE A 114 -10.83 -1.45 17.32
C ILE A 114 -11.73 -1.90 18.46
N LYS A 115 -13.06 -1.75 18.32
CA LYS A 115 -14.01 -2.17 19.36
C LYS A 115 -13.86 -3.65 19.73
N ARG A 116 -13.75 -4.52 18.73
CA ARG A 116 -13.65 -5.97 18.95
C ARG A 116 -12.39 -6.36 19.73
N GLU A 117 -11.26 -5.74 19.42
CA GLU A 117 -9.97 -6.09 20.00
C GLU A 117 -9.74 -5.42 21.37
N THR A 118 -10.22 -4.20 21.54
CA THR A 118 -9.90 -3.36 22.70
C THR A 118 -11.07 -3.11 23.64
N ASN A 119 -12.30 -3.44 23.24
CA ASN A 119 -13.57 -3.04 23.88
C ASN A 119 -13.80 -1.52 23.91
N VAL A 120 -12.95 -0.71 23.31
CA VAL A 120 -13.15 0.75 23.17
C VAL A 120 -14.11 1.05 22.04
N VAL A 121 -15.15 1.82 22.32
CA VAL A 121 -16.10 2.32 21.32
C VAL A 121 -15.63 3.70 20.88
N ILE A 122 -15.15 3.77 19.64
CA ILE A 122 -14.77 5.03 19.00
C ILE A 122 -15.24 5.03 17.55
N SER A 123 -15.87 6.10 17.13
CA SER A 123 -16.19 6.34 15.72
C SER A 123 -15.01 6.97 15.01
N ALA A 124 -14.67 6.45 13.85
CA ALA A 124 -13.65 7.09 13.01
C ALA A 124 -14.13 8.50 12.61
N GLN A 125 -13.21 9.46 12.65
CA GLN A 125 -13.44 10.81 12.13
C GLN A 125 -13.70 10.78 10.62
N PRO A 126 -14.18 11.88 10.01
CA PRO A 126 -14.34 11.97 8.56
C PRO A 126 -13.07 11.52 7.83
N VAL A 127 -13.26 10.69 6.81
CA VAL A 127 -12.18 10.08 6.04
C VAL A 127 -11.32 11.16 5.36
N ILE A 128 -10.01 10.99 5.40
CA ILE A 128 -9.12 11.78 4.56
C ILE A 128 -9.14 11.12 3.17
N ALA A 129 -9.83 11.76 2.24
CA ALA A 129 -9.99 11.31 0.86
C ALA A 129 -9.36 12.29 -0.13
N GLY A 130 -9.14 11.82 -1.35
CA GLY A 130 -8.61 12.57 -2.48
C GLY A 130 -9.23 12.12 -3.80
N ALA A 131 -8.47 12.26 -4.89
CA ALA A 131 -8.93 11.84 -6.21
C ALA A 131 -9.18 10.31 -6.27
N GLU A 132 -10.32 9.89 -6.84
CA GLU A 132 -10.70 8.49 -7.00
C GLU A 132 -9.83 7.74 -8.02
N TYR A 133 -9.34 8.47 -9.03
CA TYR A 133 -8.52 7.99 -10.14
C TYR A 133 -7.33 8.93 -10.35
N GLY A 134 -6.34 8.49 -11.13
CA GLY A 134 -5.16 9.31 -11.42
C GLY A 134 -4.30 9.63 -10.20
N TYR A 135 -4.45 8.91 -9.13
CA TYR A 135 -3.74 9.19 -7.86
C TYR A 135 -2.41 8.44 -7.72
N ARG A 136 -2.28 7.28 -8.38
CA ARG A 136 -1.21 6.33 -8.11
C ARG A 136 0.07 6.70 -8.86
N ARG A 137 1.11 7.05 -8.11
CA ARG A 137 2.41 7.44 -8.67
C ARG A 137 3.48 6.33 -8.70
N ARG A 138 3.15 5.10 -8.32
CA ARG A 138 4.05 3.95 -8.42
C ARG A 138 3.28 2.68 -8.74
N ALA A 139 3.78 1.91 -9.72
CA ALA A 139 3.22 0.63 -10.10
C ALA A 139 4.29 -0.32 -10.62
N ARG A 140 4.14 -1.63 -10.30
CA ARG A 140 4.97 -2.70 -10.85
C ARG A 140 4.11 -3.55 -11.77
N LEU A 141 4.53 -3.65 -13.04
CA LEU A 141 3.91 -4.49 -14.04
C LEU A 141 4.80 -5.71 -14.33
N GLY A 142 4.20 -6.89 -14.32
CA GLY A 142 4.90 -8.10 -14.76
C GLY A 142 5.14 -8.08 -16.26
N LEU A 143 6.27 -8.65 -16.68
CA LEU A 143 6.61 -8.89 -18.07
C LEU A 143 6.69 -10.41 -18.29
N ARG A 144 6.01 -10.91 -19.33
CA ARG A 144 6.05 -12.33 -19.67
C ARG A 144 5.93 -12.52 -21.18
N TYR A 145 6.87 -13.22 -21.76
CA TYR A 145 6.77 -13.61 -23.17
C TYR A 145 5.87 -14.85 -23.31
N HIS A 146 4.91 -14.76 -24.23
CA HIS A 146 4.03 -15.87 -24.58
C HIS A 146 4.21 -16.23 -26.07
N PRO A 147 4.47 -17.51 -26.44
CA PRO A 147 4.80 -17.88 -27.83
C PRO A 147 3.79 -17.40 -28.86
N LYS A 148 2.50 -17.37 -28.53
CA LYS A 148 1.41 -16.95 -29.44
C LYS A 148 1.03 -15.47 -29.35
N LYS A 149 1.31 -14.80 -28.21
CA LYS A 149 0.85 -13.42 -27.95
C LYS A 149 1.99 -12.39 -27.93
N GLY A 150 3.25 -12.87 -27.99
CA GLY A 150 4.42 -12.01 -27.78
C GLY A 150 4.57 -11.55 -26.33
N LEU A 151 5.17 -10.38 -26.13
CA LEU A 151 5.34 -9.79 -24.81
C LEU A 151 3.98 -9.35 -24.22
N VAL A 152 3.67 -9.84 -23.02
CA VAL A 152 2.56 -9.41 -22.19
C VAL A 152 3.14 -8.54 -21.07
N MET A 153 2.72 -7.28 -20.97
CA MET A 153 3.03 -6.35 -19.90
C MET A 153 1.75 -6.00 -19.15
N GLY A 154 1.72 -6.20 -17.84
CA GLY A 154 0.52 -5.88 -17.09
C GLY A 154 0.49 -6.36 -15.65
N PHE A 155 -0.70 -6.29 -15.06
CA PHE A 155 -0.93 -6.71 -13.68
C PHE A 155 -1.40 -8.16 -13.61
N ARG A 156 -1.21 -8.78 -12.42
CA ARG A 156 -1.74 -10.13 -12.19
C ARG A 156 -3.25 -10.13 -12.29
N GLN A 157 -3.79 -11.18 -12.91
CA GLN A 157 -5.20 -11.47 -12.89
C GLN A 157 -5.67 -11.75 -11.45
N ALA A 158 -6.91 -11.42 -11.14
CA ALA A 158 -7.49 -11.74 -9.85
C ALA A 158 -7.43 -13.26 -9.59
N LEU A 159 -6.91 -13.66 -8.42
CA LEU A 159 -6.77 -15.06 -7.99
C LEU A 159 -5.93 -15.96 -8.92
N SER A 160 -5.06 -15.39 -9.74
CA SER A 160 -4.18 -16.12 -10.67
C SER A 160 -2.77 -15.51 -10.71
N ASN A 161 -1.81 -16.28 -11.21
CA ASN A 161 -0.46 -15.79 -11.54
C ASN A 161 -0.35 -15.31 -12.99
N ASP A 162 -1.42 -15.39 -13.77
CA ASP A 162 -1.42 -14.90 -15.15
C ASP A 162 -1.47 -13.38 -15.18
N LEU A 163 -0.96 -12.81 -16.27
CA LEU A 163 -0.96 -11.37 -16.49
C LEU A 163 -2.13 -10.97 -17.39
N VAL A 164 -2.80 -9.90 -16.99
CA VAL A 164 -3.71 -9.14 -17.84
C VAL A 164 -2.89 -8.07 -18.53
N MET A 165 -2.80 -8.11 -19.86
CA MET A 165 -2.14 -7.07 -20.61
C MET A 165 -2.85 -5.74 -20.42
N VAL A 166 -2.10 -4.70 -20.03
CA VAL A 166 -2.64 -3.39 -19.70
C VAL A 166 -1.92 -2.31 -20.49
N THR A 167 -2.67 -1.58 -21.31
CA THR A 167 -2.18 -0.43 -22.07
C THR A 167 -2.73 0.90 -21.55
N GLN A 168 -3.67 0.84 -20.61
CA GLN A 168 -4.26 1.98 -19.91
C GLN A 168 -4.63 1.56 -18.49
N CYS A 169 -4.45 2.44 -17.53
CA CYS A 169 -4.84 2.20 -16.15
C CYS A 169 -5.34 3.50 -15.49
N PRO A 170 -6.66 3.65 -15.28
CA PRO A 170 -7.24 4.91 -14.82
C PRO A 170 -6.78 5.34 -13.42
N VAL A 171 -6.27 4.42 -12.57
CA VAL A 171 -5.77 4.77 -11.23
C VAL A 171 -4.35 5.34 -11.25
N LEU A 172 -3.57 5.11 -12.33
CA LEU A 172 -2.23 5.69 -12.45
C LEU A 172 -2.30 7.20 -12.70
N LYS A 173 -1.32 7.94 -12.18
CA LYS A 173 -1.08 9.33 -12.58
C LYS A 173 -1.06 9.43 -14.11
N PRO A 174 -1.63 10.48 -14.72
CA PRO A 174 -1.73 10.61 -16.17
C PRO A 174 -0.39 10.43 -16.90
N GLN A 175 0.70 10.95 -16.34
CA GLN A 175 2.04 10.83 -16.91
C GLN A 175 2.50 9.36 -16.98
N LEU A 176 2.25 8.56 -15.95
CA LEU A 176 2.58 7.13 -15.95
C LEU A 176 1.64 6.33 -16.86
N ASN A 177 0.36 6.69 -16.88
CA ASN A 177 -0.61 6.04 -17.75
C ASN A 177 -0.25 6.23 -19.23
N ALA A 178 0.19 7.41 -19.61
CA ALA A 178 0.63 7.73 -20.98
C ALA A 178 1.86 6.91 -21.41
N LEU A 179 2.71 6.48 -20.49
CA LEU A 179 3.89 5.67 -20.79
C LEU A 179 3.57 4.21 -21.10
N LEU A 180 2.42 3.67 -20.67
CA LEU A 180 2.16 2.21 -20.74
C LEU A 180 2.28 1.66 -22.16
N LEU A 181 1.60 2.24 -23.13
CA LEU A 181 1.60 1.74 -24.50
C LEU A 181 2.93 1.98 -25.21
N PRO A 182 3.54 3.18 -25.18
CA PRO A 182 4.85 3.42 -25.81
C PRO A 182 5.96 2.55 -25.21
N LEU A 183 5.98 2.37 -23.88
CA LEU A 183 6.94 1.52 -23.20
C LEU A 183 6.81 0.06 -23.66
N TRP A 184 5.59 -0.49 -23.70
CA TRP A 184 5.37 -1.83 -24.23
C TRP A 184 5.86 -1.96 -25.69
N GLN A 185 5.61 -0.92 -26.52
CA GLN A 185 6.09 -0.89 -27.92
C GLN A 185 7.62 -0.90 -28.03
N CYS A 186 8.31 -0.25 -27.10
CA CYS A 186 9.77 -0.29 -27.01
C CYS A 186 10.25 -1.69 -26.55
N LEU A 187 9.74 -2.16 -25.40
CA LEU A 187 10.22 -3.40 -24.78
C LEU A 187 10.04 -4.65 -25.65
N LYS A 188 9.01 -4.72 -26.48
CA LYS A 188 8.79 -5.85 -27.39
C LYS A 188 9.85 -5.99 -28.49
N GLN A 189 10.64 -4.93 -28.74
CA GLN A 189 11.68 -4.90 -29.78
C GLN A 189 13.04 -5.34 -29.25
N LEU A 190 13.21 -5.45 -27.91
CA LEU A 190 14.47 -5.85 -27.31
C LEU A 190 14.83 -7.29 -27.70
N SER A 191 16.11 -7.53 -27.96
CA SER A 191 16.62 -8.87 -28.26
C SER A 191 16.36 -9.86 -27.12
N VAL A 192 16.40 -9.37 -25.87
CA VAL A 192 16.18 -10.16 -24.64
C VAL A 192 14.71 -10.16 -24.17
N VAL A 193 13.75 -9.89 -25.05
CA VAL A 193 12.32 -9.79 -24.71
C VAL A 193 11.75 -10.98 -23.93
N ARG A 194 12.36 -12.17 -24.06
CA ARG A 194 11.96 -13.40 -23.34
C ARG A 194 12.47 -13.45 -21.90
N ASP A 195 13.49 -12.67 -21.59
CA ASP A 195 14.20 -12.65 -20.32
C ASP A 195 13.95 -11.38 -19.51
N LEU A 196 12.83 -10.70 -19.81
CA LEU A 196 12.34 -9.57 -19.03
C LEU A 196 11.49 -10.08 -17.87
N GLY A 197 11.74 -9.55 -16.66
CA GLY A 197 11.04 -9.96 -15.44
C GLY A 197 9.84 -9.09 -15.10
N HIS A 198 10.09 -7.81 -14.87
CA HIS A 198 9.05 -6.82 -14.59
C HIS A 198 9.57 -5.41 -14.88
N VAL A 199 8.64 -4.48 -14.95
CA VAL A 199 8.94 -3.05 -15.03
C VAL A 199 8.23 -2.32 -13.90
N GLU A 200 8.93 -1.41 -13.23
CA GLU A 200 8.33 -0.48 -12.29
C GLU A 200 8.26 0.89 -12.92
N LEU A 201 7.14 1.56 -12.72
CA LEU A 201 6.90 2.94 -13.07
C LEU A 201 6.78 3.75 -11.78
N VAL A 202 7.53 4.83 -11.68
CA VAL A 202 7.49 5.73 -10.53
C VAL A 202 7.41 7.16 -11.07
N LEU A 203 6.56 7.99 -10.47
CA LEU A 203 6.51 9.43 -10.77
C LEU A 203 7.13 10.19 -9.60
N ALA A 204 8.32 10.73 -9.83
CA ALA A 204 8.92 11.75 -8.99
C ALA A 204 8.43 13.14 -9.41
N ASP A 205 8.62 14.15 -8.55
CA ASP A 205 8.18 15.52 -8.88
C ASP A 205 8.98 16.13 -10.04
N ASN A 206 10.20 15.62 -10.28
CA ASN A 206 11.05 16.02 -11.40
C ASN A 206 10.96 15.11 -12.64
N GLY A 207 9.99 14.21 -12.69
CA GLY A 207 9.70 13.39 -13.86
C GLY A 207 9.50 11.90 -13.59
N PRO A 208 9.03 11.14 -14.57
CA PRO A 208 8.82 9.72 -14.45
C PRO A 208 10.13 8.92 -14.50
N LEU A 209 10.14 7.78 -13.77
CA LEU A 209 11.19 6.77 -13.79
C LEU A 209 10.62 5.45 -14.29
N VAL A 210 11.45 4.69 -15.00
CA VAL A 210 11.23 3.30 -15.38
C VAL A 210 12.38 2.46 -14.82
N ILE A 211 12.07 1.44 -14.03
CA ILE A 211 13.05 0.45 -13.56
C ILE A 211 12.73 -0.86 -14.27
N LEU A 212 13.60 -1.27 -15.19
CA LEU A 212 13.45 -2.50 -15.99
C LEU A 212 14.29 -3.63 -15.39
N ARG A 213 13.62 -4.69 -14.92
CA ARG A 213 14.31 -5.92 -14.51
C ARG A 213 14.50 -6.82 -15.72
N HIS A 214 15.77 -7.19 -15.96
CA HIS A 214 16.19 -8.13 -16.99
C HIS A 214 17.00 -9.28 -16.39
N LEU A 215 16.86 -10.49 -16.95
CA LEU A 215 17.51 -11.72 -16.48
C LEU A 215 18.71 -12.09 -17.35
N SER A 216 18.80 -11.56 -18.57
CA SER A 216 19.92 -11.70 -19.47
C SER A 216 20.54 -10.33 -19.78
N PRO A 217 21.85 -10.23 -20.03
CA PRO A 217 22.51 -8.98 -20.39
C PRO A 217 21.88 -8.33 -21.63
N LEU A 218 21.69 -7.02 -21.59
CA LEU A 218 21.22 -6.23 -22.72
C LEU A 218 22.38 -6.01 -23.72
N SER A 219 22.09 -6.16 -25.01
CA SER A 219 23.02 -5.77 -26.08
C SER A 219 23.15 -4.24 -26.16
N GLU A 220 24.21 -3.74 -26.82
CA GLU A 220 24.37 -2.30 -27.03
C GLU A 220 23.22 -1.70 -27.87
N SER A 221 22.68 -2.48 -28.82
CA SER A 221 21.49 -2.07 -29.58
C SER A 221 20.23 -1.98 -28.71
N ASP A 222 20.07 -2.89 -27.74
CA ASP A 222 18.95 -2.80 -26.76
C ASP A 222 19.09 -1.57 -25.88
N LYS A 223 20.31 -1.29 -25.39
CA LYS A 223 20.58 -0.09 -24.58
C LYS A 223 20.31 1.20 -25.37
N GLN A 224 20.74 1.25 -26.63
CA GLN A 224 20.48 2.40 -27.48
C GLN A 224 18.97 2.62 -27.70
N LEU A 225 18.22 1.54 -27.97
CA LEU A 225 16.77 1.61 -28.14
C LEU A 225 16.05 2.15 -26.88
N LEU A 226 16.51 1.72 -25.70
CA LEU A 226 15.99 2.21 -24.41
C LEU A 226 16.39 3.68 -24.16
N ASP A 227 17.61 4.07 -24.53
CA ASP A 227 18.08 5.46 -24.38
C ASP A 227 17.31 6.40 -25.31
N ASP A 228 17.11 6.02 -26.58
CA ASP A 228 16.27 6.76 -27.53
C ASP A 228 14.84 6.93 -27.01
N PHE A 229 14.27 5.84 -26.44
CA PHE A 229 12.95 5.90 -25.78
C PHE A 229 12.94 6.85 -24.58
N SER A 230 13.98 6.82 -23.76
CA SER A 230 14.14 7.70 -22.60
C SER A 230 14.10 9.17 -23.00
N HIS A 231 14.88 9.55 -24.00
CA HIS A 231 14.93 10.92 -24.52
C HIS A 231 13.59 11.36 -25.13
N HIS A 232 12.95 10.48 -25.93
CA HIS A 232 11.68 10.81 -26.56
C HIS A 232 10.55 10.95 -25.53
N ALA A 233 10.48 10.06 -24.55
CA ALA A 233 9.44 10.05 -23.52
C ALA A 233 9.77 10.92 -22.29
N GLN A 234 10.96 11.52 -22.24
CA GLN A 234 11.47 12.29 -21.09
C GLN A 234 11.40 11.50 -19.76
N VAL A 235 11.85 10.25 -19.80
CA VAL A 235 11.79 9.32 -18.67
C VAL A 235 13.18 8.85 -18.27
N MET A 236 13.48 8.84 -16.96
CA MET A 236 14.72 8.26 -16.44
C MET A 236 14.61 6.73 -16.45
N ILE A 237 15.55 6.04 -17.09
CA ILE A 237 15.57 4.57 -17.14
C ILE A 237 16.69 4.01 -16.26
N TYR A 238 16.31 3.08 -15.42
CA TYR A 238 17.19 2.28 -14.57
C TYR A 238 17.08 0.81 -14.96
N LEU A 239 18.20 0.12 -14.99
CA LEU A 239 18.29 -1.30 -15.28
C LEU A 239 18.56 -2.04 -13.96
N ALA A 240 17.73 -3.04 -13.67
CA ALA A 240 17.91 -3.95 -12.54
C ALA A 240 18.35 -5.31 -13.09
N GLY A 241 19.62 -5.63 -12.93
CA GLY A 241 20.21 -6.91 -13.33
C GLY A 241 19.77 -8.07 -12.44
N ASP A 242 20.21 -9.28 -12.79
CA ASP A 242 19.89 -10.50 -12.04
C ASP A 242 20.56 -10.51 -10.64
N ASN A 243 21.72 -9.88 -10.51
CA ASN A 243 22.44 -9.70 -9.24
C ASN A 243 21.80 -8.70 -8.28
N GLY A 244 20.71 -8.04 -8.67
CA GLY A 244 20.02 -7.03 -7.88
C GLY A 244 20.65 -5.64 -7.93
N GLU A 245 21.75 -5.45 -8.64
CA GLU A 245 22.34 -4.13 -8.90
C GLU A 245 21.44 -3.29 -9.79
N ILE A 246 21.34 -2.00 -9.46
CA ILE A 246 20.57 -1.02 -10.21
C ILE A 246 21.53 0.00 -10.78
N ALA A 247 21.54 0.12 -12.09
CA ALA A 247 22.34 1.09 -12.83
C ALA A 247 21.41 2.04 -13.61
N GLN A 248 21.72 3.31 -13.57
CA GLN A 248 21.08 4.27 -14.47
C GLN A 248 21.57 4.06 -15.89
N LEU A 249 20.66 3.88 -16.84
CA LEU A 249 21.00 3.71 -18.25
C LEU A 249 21.18 5.06 -18.94
N THR A 250 20.34 6.03 -18.57
CA THR A 250 20.22 7.26 -19.32
C THR A 250 21.10 8.37 -18.78
N THR A 251 21.57 9.24 -19.68
CA THR A 251 22.35 10.46 -19.38
C THR A 251 21.50 11.59 -18.79
N ILE A 252 20.22 11.38 -18.57
CA ILE A 252 19.36 12.32 -17.86
C ILE A 252 19.75 12.29 -16.38
N GLU A 253 20.78 13.05 -16.03
CA GLU A 253 21.29 13.18 -14.67
C GLU A 253 20.32 13.95 -13.79
N LYS A 254 19.31 13.25 -13.26
CA LYS A 254 18.38 13.81 -12.27
C LYS A 254 18.22 12.81 -11.13
N GLU A 255 18.55 13.23 -9.93
CA GLU A 255 18.18 12.46 -8.75
C GLU A 255 16.67 12.61 -8.52
N PRO A 256 15.90 11.52 -8.43
CA PRO A 256 14.47 11.61 -8.19
C PRO A 256 14.17 12.13 -6.80
N PHE A 257 13.16 12.99 -6.70
CA PHE A 257 12.70 13.52 -5.43
C PHE A 257 11.17 13.72 -5.43
N TYR A 258 10.63 13.87 -4.23
CA TYR A 258 9.29 14.41 -4.00
C TYR A 258 9.35 15.51 -2.96
N GLN A 259 8.33 16.36 -2.93
CA GLN A 259 8.20 17.43 -1.95
C GLN A 259 7.14 17.08 -0.91
N ILE A 260 7.37 17.47 0.35
CA ILE A 260 6.42 17.38 1.45
C ILE A 260 6.62 18.56 2.40
N GLU A 261 5.55 19.30 2.72
CA GLU A 261 5.62 20.49 3.59
C GLU A 261 6.71 21.53 3.18
N GLY A 262 6.96 21.66 1.86
CA GLY A 262 7.98 22.54 1.29
C GLY A 262 9.41 21.99 1.39
N LEU A 263 9.61 20.76 1.87
CA LEU A 263 10.90 20.08 1.93
C LEU A 263 11.07 19.17 0.73
N LYS A 264 12.30 19.08 0.22
CA LYS A 264 12.67 18.22 -0.90
C LYS A 264 13.31 16.94 -0.39
N LEU A 265 12.70 15.79 -0.65
CA LEU A 265 13.19 14.48 -0.24
C LEU A 265 13.63 13.69 -1.47
N HIS A 266 14.93 13.43 -1.59
CA HIS A 266 15.48 12.51 -2.57
C HIS A 266 15.22 11.06 -2.16
N PHE A 267 15.13 10.18 -3.16
CA PHE A 267 14.96 8.74 -2.95
C PHE A 267 15.68 7.95 -4.05
N ALA A 268 16.14 6.75 -3.73
CA ALA A 268 16.64 5.82 -4.74
C ALA A 268 15.47 5.19 -5.52
N PRO A 269 15.65 4.80 -6.80
CA PRO A 269 14.55 4.31 -7.65
C PRO A 269 13.73 3.18 -7.03
N THR A 270 14.35 2.35 -6.20
CA THR A 270 13.70 1.22 -5.51
C THR A 270 13.18 1.54 -4.13
N ASP A 271 13.48 2.71 -3.57
CA ASP A 271 13.01 3.07 -2.24
C ASP A 271 11.48 3.19 -2.23
N PHE A 272 10.90 2.87 -1.08
CA PHE A 272 9.47 3.04 -0.89
C PHE A 272 9.11 4.53 -0.80
N ILE A 273 8.14 4.93 -1.60
CA ILE A 273 7.44 6.21 -1.46
C ILE A 273 5.94 5.97 -1.42
N GLN A 274 5.19 6.81 -0.70
CA GLN A 274 3.73 6.71 -0.64
C GLN A 274 3.14 6.84 -2.04
N VAL A 275 2.26 5.91 -2.41
CA VAL A 275 1.76 5.80 -3.80
C VAL A 275 0.76 6.88 -4.17
N ASN A 276 0.13 7.52 -3.19
CA ASN A 276 -0.82 8.61 -3.34
C ASN A 276 -0.24 9.85 -2.66
N ASP A 277 0.34 10.74 -3.44
CA ASP A 277 1.00 11.95 -2.98
C ASP A 277 0.03 12.91 -2.27
N GLU A 278 -1.19 13.08 -2.79
CA GLU A 278 -2.21 13.94 -2.18
C GLU A 278 -2.55 13.47 -0.75
N ILE A 279 -2.79 12.17 -0.60
CA ILE A 279 -3.10 11.61 0.72
C ILE A 279 -1.88 11.63 1.64
N ASN A 280 -0.65 11.45 1.10
CA ASN A 280 0.57 11.58 1.88
C ASN A 280 0.71 12.97 2.50
N HIS A 281 0.48 14.03 1.74
CA HIS A 281 0.48 15.41 2.24
C HIS A 281 -0.54 15.61 3.37
N LYS A 282 -1.78 15.15 3.15
CA LYS A 282 -2.85 15.24 4.15
C LYS A 282 -2.55 14.42 5.41
N MET A 283 -1.95 13.25 5.25
CA MET A 283 -1.55 12.35 6.33
C MET A 283 -0.46 12.97 7.21
N VAL A 284 0.59 13.52 6.60
CA VAL A 284 1.67 14.19 7.33
C VAL A 284 1.15 15.43 8.08
N ALA A 285 0.36 16.25 7.41
CA ALA A 285 -0.26 17.42 8.05
C ALA A 285 -1.15 17.03 9.23
N GLN A 286 -1.94 15.94 9.09
CA GLN A 286 -2.79 15.43 10.15
C GLN A 286 -1.99 14.87 11.34
N ALA A 287 -0.89 14.15 11.07
CA ALA A 287 -0.03 13.61 12.12
C ALA A 287 0.59 14.75 12.96
N ILE A 288 1.10 15.78 12.29
CA ILE A 288 1.64 16.99 12.93
C ILE A 288 0.57 17.69 13.78
N ALA A 289 -0.63 17.88 13.22
CA ALA A 289 -1.74 18.51 13.95
C ALA A 289 -2.15 17.70 15.20
N TRP A 290 -2.16 16.37 15.14
CA TRP A 290 -2.49 15.52 16.27
C TRP A 290 -1.42 15.48 17.35
N LEU A 291 -0.14 15.50 16.95
CA LEU A 291 0.97 15.60 17.90
C LEU A 291 0.94 16.97 18.63
N ASP A 292 0.37 18.01 17.99
CA ASP A 292 0.28 19.36 18.57
C ASP A 292 1.65 19.82 19.05
N LEU A 293 2.56 19.94 18.07
CA LEU A 293 3.98 20.16 18.29
C LEU A 293 4.27 21.59 18.79
N SER A 294 5.16 21.69 19.76
CA SER A 294 5.70 22.94 20.28
C SER A 294 7.23 22.99 20.15
N PRO A 295 7.86 24.18 20.18
CA PRO A 295 9.31 24.32 20.04
C PRO A 295 10.13 23.51 21.05
N ASN A 296 9.59 23.23 22.24
CA ASN A 296 10.31 22.49 23.30
C ASN A 296 10.10 20.97 23.23
N ASP A 297 9.32 20.49 22.24
CA ASP A 297 9.06 19.06 22.12
C ASP A 297 10.29 18.30 21.61
N ARG A 298 10.43 17.07 22.11
CA ARG A 298 11.38 16.06 21.64
C ARG A 298 10.60 14.90 21.06
N VAL A 299 10.74 14.71 19.76
CA VAL A 299 9.93 13.75 19.01
C VAL A 299 10.76 12.53 18.62
N LEU A 300 10.18 11.35 18.80
CA LEU A 300 10.70 10.08 18.27
C LEU A 300 9.84 9.64 17.10
N ASP A 301 10.47 9.39 15.95
CA ASP A 301 9.84 8.86 14.74
C ASP A 301 10.40 7.45 14.48
N LEU A 302 9.59 6.43 14.72
CA LEU A 302 9.94 5.02 14.54
C LEU A 302 9.45 4.53 13.16
N PHE A 303 10.29 3.76 12.48
CA PHE A 303 10.09 3.35 11.09
C PHE A 303 10.11 4.56 10.14
N CYS A 304 11.03 5.49 10.37
CA CYS A 304 11.03 6.82 9.76
C CYS A 304 11.33 6.82 8.26
N GLY A 305 11.80 5.70 7.69
CA GLY A 305 12.21 5.63 6.28
C GLY A 305 13.26 6.68 5.95
N MET A 306 13.02 7.43 4.88
CA MET A 306 13.89 8.53 4.43
C MET A 306 13.50 9.90 5.01
N GLY A 307 12.63 9.94 6.03
CA GLY A 307 12.27 11.16 6.74
C GLY A 307 10.93 11.79 6.37
N ASN A 308 9.98 11.02 5.83
CA ASN A 308 8.67 11.52 5.35
C ASN A 308 7.88 12.29 6.43
N PHE A 309 7.93 11.84 7.69
CA PHE A 309 7.36 12.55 8.85
C PHE A 309 8.42 13.32 9.63
N THR A 310 9.61 12.72 9.79
CA THR A 310 10.70 13.26 10.60
C THR A 310 11.06 14.69 10.20
N LEU A 311 11.30 14.93 8.91
CA LEU A 311 11.77 16.24 8.44
C LEU A 311 10.69 17.33 8.54
N PRO A 312 9.41 17.10 8.20
CA PRO A 312 8.34 18.05 8.49
C PRO A 312 8.17 18.38 9.98
N MET A 313 8.34 17.41 10.88
CA MET A 313 8.28 17.63 12.33
C MET A 313 9.45 18.48 12.82
N ALA A 314 10.66 18.27 12.27
CA ALA A 314 11.86 19.02 12.64
C ALA A 314 11.74 20.53 12.45
N LYS A 315 10.91 21.00 11.52
CA LYS A 315 10.64 22.44 11.34
C LYS A 315 9.92 23.09 12.52
N ARG A 316 9.43 22.31 13.50
CA ARG A 316 8.49 22.77 14.52
C ARG A 316 8.95 22.55 15.95
N VAL A 317 10.02 21.77 16.15
CA VAL A 317 10.44 21.32 17.48
C VAL A 317 11.96 21.47 17.68
N ASP A 318 12.40 21.39 18.93
CA ASP A 318 13.82 21.45 19.29
C ASP A 318 14.60 20.26 18.75
N LYS A 319 14.07 19.05 18.86
CA LYS A 319 14.77 17.84 18.45
C LYS A 319 13.83 16.76 17.91
N VAL A 320 14.27 16.14 16.80
CA VAL A 320 13.64 14.92 16.28
C VAL A 320 14.68 13.82 16.16
N VAL A 321 14.32 12.62 16.59
CA VAL A 321 15.10 11.40 16.37
C VAL A 321 14.30 10.46 15.47
N GLY A 322 14.85 10.14 14.30
CA GLY A 322 14.30 9.13 13.38
C GLY A 322 15.06 7.80 13.52
N VAL A 323 14.33 6.69 13.60
CA VAL A 323 14.91 5.35 13.71
C VAL A 323 14.35 4.46 12.60
N GLU A 324 15.26 3.80 11.86
CA GLU A 324 14.91 2.99 10.69
C GLU A 324 15.77 1.71 10.64
N GLY A 325 15.16 0.60 10.22
CA GLY A 325 15.80 -0.71 10.12
C GLY A 325 16.65 -0.93 8.85
N VAL A 326 16.55 -0.03 7.85
CA VAL A 326 17.26 -0.16 6.57
C VAL A 326 18.39 0.87 6.49
N PRO A 327 19.68 0.45 6.51
CA PRO A 327 20.82 1.39 6.52
C PRO A 327 20.81 2.39 5.37
N ALA A 328 20.40 1.95 4.16
CA ALA A 328 20.35 2.82 2.99
C ALA A 328 19.31 3.95 3.14
N LEU A 329 18.15 3.67 3.77
CA LEU A 329 17.14 4.69 4.06
C LEU A 329 17.62 5.68 5.13
N VAL A 330 18.35 5.21 6.15
CA VAL A 330 18.99 6.09 7.16
C VAL A 330 19.99 7.05 6.50
N ALA A 331 20.84 6.54 5.58
CA ALA A 331 21.76 7.37 4.82
C ALA A 331 21.03 8.41 3.97
N MET A 332 19.94 7.99 3.30
CA MET A 332 19.11 8.90 2.50
C MET A 332 18.41 9.95 3.37
N ALA A 333 17.92 9.57 4.55
CA ALA A 333 17.29 10.49 5.50
C ALA A 333 18.28 11.58 5.99
N LYS A 334 19.53 11.22 6.27
CA LYS A 334 20.59 12.18 6.61
C LYS A 334 20.88 13.14 5.47
N LYS A 335 21.04 12.62 4.23
CA LYS A 335 21.22 13.44 3.03
C LYS A 335 20.05 14.42 2.84
N ASN A 336 18.82 13.96 3.07
CA ASN A 336 17.63 14.79 2.98
C ASN A 336 17.58 15.89 4.07
N ALA A 337 18.01 15.59 5.29
CA ALA A 337 18.11 16.60 6.35
C ALA A 337 19.13 17.69 5.98
N GLU A 338 20.33 17.30 5.55
CA GLU A 338 21.37 18.22 5.09
C GLU A 338 20.90 19.11 3.93
N LEU A 339 20.25 18.51 2.93
CA LEU A 339 19.71 19.23 1.77
C LEU A 339 18.69 20.32 2.18
N ASN A 340 17.91 20.05 3.21
CA ASN A 340 16.88 20.96 3.72
C ASN A 340 17.36 21.82 4.90
N GLN A 341 18.66 21.79 5.23
CA GLN A 341 19.29 22.59 6.29
C GLN A 341 18.63 22.39 7.66
N LEU A 342 18.28 21.13 7.97
CA LEU A 342 17.72 20.73 9.26
C LEU A 342 18.83 20.08 10.11
N ASP A 343 19.33 20.80 11.10
CA ASP A 343 20.44 20.41 12.00
C ASP A 343 19.96 19.83 13.34
N ASN A 344 18.66 19.95 13.62
CA ASN A 344 18.02 19.44 14.82
C ASN A 344 17.45 18.01 14.67
N VAL A 345 17.91 17.25 13.68
CA VAL A 345 17.48 15.88 13.38
C VAL A 345 18.63 14.91 13.55
N GLN A 346 18.36 13.78 14.22
CA GLN A 346 19.27 12.66 14.28
C GLN A 346 18.63 11.41 13.68
N PHE A 347 19.37 10.66 12.87
CA PHE A 347 18.90 9.40 12.29
C PHE A 347 19.77 8.23 12.75
N TRP A 348 19.10 7.18 13.22
CA TRP A 348 19.72 5.97 13.73
C TRP A 348 19.26 4.75 12.96
N HIS A 349 20.20 3.87 12.65
CA HIS A 349 19.92 2.52 12.20
C HIS A 349 19.71 1.62 13.41
N ALA A 350 18.56 0.98 13.53
CA ALA A 350 18.30 -0.02 14.55
C ALA A 350 17.26 -1.03 14.09
N ASP A 351 17.45 -2.30 14.47
CA ASP A 351 16.41 -3.31 14.35
C ASP A 351 15.36 -3.08 15.44
N LEU A 352 14.23 -2.53 15.03
CA LEU A 352 13.12 -2.22 15.93
C LEU A 352 12.37 -3.48 16.41
N SER A 353 12.72 -4.69 15.95
CA SER A 353 12.23 -5.95 16.51
C SER A 353 13.06 -6.45 17.70
N ALA A 354 14.25 -5.91 17.89
CA ALA A 354 15.15 -6.21 19.01
C ALA A 354 14.94 -5.24 20.18
N ASP A 355 15.53 -5.54 21.33
CA ASP A 355 15.58 -4.62 22.47
C ASP A 355 16.55 -3.47 22.17
N PHE A 356 16.04 -2.26 22.10
CA PHE A 356 16.80 -1.05 21.87
C PHE A 356 16.89 -0.14 23.10
N SER A 357 16.43 -0.59 24.26
CA SER A 357 16.39 0.22 25.49
C SER A 357 17.76 0.76 25.91
N ALA A 358 18.85 0.04 25.60
CA ALA A 358 20.22 0.45 25.87
C ALA A 358 20.82 1.41 24.82
N MET A 359 20.11 1.67 23.74
CA MET A 359 20.62 2.58 22.69
C MET A 359 20.66 4.02 23.20
N PRO A 360 21.69 4.82 22.83
CA PRO A 360 21.85 6.18 23.34
C PRO A 360 20.62 7.06 23.09
N TRP A 361 20.03 6.97 21.90
CA TRP A 361 18.84 7.73 21.55
C TRP A 361 17.59 7.36 22.38
N ALA A 362 17.45 6.07 22.78
CA ALA A 362 16.31 5.62 23.57
C ALA A 362 16.31 6.17 25.01
N GLN A 363 17.45 6.65 25.48
CA GLN A 363 17.66 7.23 26.81
C GLN A 363 17.41 8.74 26.87
N GLU A 364 17.17 9.37 25.72
CA GLU A 364 17.09 10.84 25.65
C GLU A 364 15.78 11.44 26.19
N GLY A 365 14.74 10.63 26.39
CA GLY A 365 13.41 11.09 26.80
C GLY A 365 12.66 11.83 25.70
N PHE A 366 11.50 11.32 25.33
CA PHE A 366 10.63 11.87 24.27
C PHE A 366 9.24 12.10 24.84
N ASN A 367 8.65 13.27 24.57
CA ASN A 367 7.29 13.55 24.96
C ASN A 367 6.27 13.32 23.83
N LYS A 368 6.73 13.14 22.59
CA LYS A 368 5.91 12.81 21.44
C LYS A 368 6.52 11.64 20.67
N VAL A 369 5.68 10.71 20.20
CA VAL A 369 6.09 9.57 19.39
C VAL A 369 5.21 9.47 18.15
N LEU A 370 5.82 9.24 17.01
CA LEU A 370 5.15 8.84 15.78
C LEU A 370 5.69 7.47 15.34
N LEU A 371 4.83 6.62 14.82
CA LEU A 371 5.25 5.37 14.20
C LEU A 371 4.42 5.02 12.98
N ASP A 372 5.08 4.55 11.91
CA ASP A 372 4.47 4.09 10.65
C ASP A 372 5.06 2.73 10.25
N PRO A 373 4.74 1.64 10.98
CA PRO A 373 5.33 0.34 10.76
C PRO A 373 4.80 -0.35 9.50
N ALA A 374 5.55 -1.35 9.03
CA ALA A 374 5.10 -2.27 7.98
C ALA A 374 3.84 -3.05 8.41
N ARG A 375 3.23 -3.83 7.49
CA ARG A 375 1.99 -4.61 7.71
C ARG A 375 1.97 -5.53 8.93
N ALA A 376 3.14 -5.93 9.42
CA ALA A 376 3.26 -6.75 10.65
C ALA A 376 2.85 -6.00 11.92
N GLY A 377 2.79 -4.67 11.85
CA GLY A 377 2.55 -3.79 12.98
C GLY A 377 3.80 -3.60 13.83
N ALA A 378 3.63 -3.09 15.03
CA ALA A 378 4.69 -2.66 15.92
C ALA A 378 4.68 -3.38 17.29
N ALA A 379 4.04 -4.57 17.40
CA ALA A 379 3.86 -5.25 18.69
C ALA A 379 5.16 -5.40 19.51
N GLN A 380 6.28 -5.66 18.83
CA GLN A 380 7.57 -5.86 19.48
C GLN A 380 8.14 -4.59 20.12
N VAL A 381 7.84 -3.41 19.56
CA VAL A 381 8.30 -2.12 20.10
C VAL A 381 7.34 -1.50 21.10
N MET A 382 6.10 -2.01 21.23
CA MET A 382 5.08 -1.39 22.08
C MET A 382 5.49 -1.32 23.55
N SER A 383 6.13 -2.35 24.11
CA SER A 383 6.63 -2.35 25.48
C SER A 383 7.65 -1.22 25.74
N HIS A 384 8.54 -0.98 24.77
CA HIS A 384 9.53 0.09 24.86
C HIS A 384 8.86 1.48 24.69
N ILE A 385 7.90 1.61 23.76
CA ILE A 385 7.14 2.86 23.62
C ILE A 385 6.42 3.23 24.92
N VAL A 386 5.84 2.24 25.61
CA VAL A 386 5.20 2.45 26.92
C VAL A 386 6.20 2.97 27.95
N THR A 387 7.43 2.45 27.99
CA THR A 387 8.46 2.90 28.95
C THR A 387 8.93 4.33 28.71
N LEU A 388 8.85 4.83 27.46
CA LEU A 388 9.18 6.24 27.14
C LEU A 388 8.21 7.21 27.81
N SER A 389 7.02 6.74 28.17
CA SER A 389 6.01 7.56 28.87
C SER A 389 5.63 8.83 28.10
N ALA A 390 5.68 8.81 26.79
CA ALA A 390 5.35 9.94 25.94
C ALA A 390 3.91 10.44 26.19
N GLU A 391 3.70 11.74 26.11
CA GLU A 391 2.40 12.36 26.29
C GLU A 391 1.42 12.01 25.18
N LYS A 392 1.91 12.01 23.93
CA LYS A 392 1.14 11.72 22.72
C LYS A 392 1.85 10.73 21.84
N ILE A 393 1.09 9.78 21.28
CA ILE A 393 1.56 8.81 20.31
C ILE A 393 0.63 8.85 19.10
N VAL A 394 1.18 9.12 17.92
CA VAL A 394 0.47 8.96 16.64
C VAL A 394 0.93 7.68 15.98
N TYR A 395 -0.03 6.80 15.70
CA TYR A 395 0.21 5.53 15.01
C TYR A 395 -0.43 5.56 13.62
N VAL A 396 0.37 5.50 12.56
CA VAL A 396 -0.08 5.32 11.17
C VAL A 396 0.01 3.83 10.82
N SER A 397 -0.98 3.28 10.13
CA SER A 397 -1.02 1.84 9.87
C SER A 397 -1.72 1.50 8.55
N CYS A 398 -1.07 0.68 7.74
CA CYS A 398 -1.64 0.05 6.55
C CYS A 398 -2.36 -1.28 6.81
N ASN A 399 -2.52 -1.67 8.09
CA ASN A 399 -3.21 -2.89 8.49
C ASN A 399 -4.03 -2.65 9.77
N PRO A 400 -5.36 -2.47 9.66
CA PRO A 400 -6.21 -2.16 10.81
C PRO A 400 -6.26 -3.27 11.87
N THR A 401 -5.97 -4.52 11.48
CA THR A 401 -5.93 -5.63 12.43
C THR A 401 -4.73 -5.54 13.37
N THR A 402 -3.55 -5.20 12.82
CA THR A 402 -2.35 -4.99 13.65
C THR A 402 -2.44 -3.71 14.47
N LEU A 403 -3.02 -2.63 13.91
CA LEU A 403 -3.31 -1.43 14.68
C LEU A 403 -4.19 -1.74 15.90
N ALA A 404 -5.29 -2.49 15.70
CA ALA A 404 -6.19 -2.83 16.81
C ALA A 404 -5.49 -3.67 17.91
N ARG A 405 -4.67 -4.65 17.51
CA ARG A 405 -3.86 -5.46 18.43
C ARG A 405 -2.87 -4.58 19.23
N ASP A 406 -2.13 -3.73 18.55
CA ASP A 406 -1.09 -2.90 19.16
C ASP A 406 -1.72 -1.78 20.03
N SER A 407 -2.88 -1.26 19.62
CA SER A 407 -3.68 -0.32 20.42
C SER A 407 -4.02 -0.88 21.81
N LYS A 408 -4.33 -2.17 21.89
CA LYS A 408 -4.65 -2.81 23.18
C LYS A 408 -3.50 -2.68 24.17
N ILE A 409 -2.25 -2.83 23.72
CA ILE A 409 -1.06 -2.72 24.59
C ILE A 409 -0.96 -1.30 25.17
N LEU A 410 -1.15 -0.27 24.36
CA LEU A 410 -1.13 1.12 24.82
C LEU A 410 -2.27 1.42 25.80
N LEU A 411 -3.47 0.95 25.51
CA LEU A 411 -4.65 1.15 26.36
C LEU A 411 -4.49 0.47 27.73
N ASP A 412 -3.99 -0.78 27.73
CA ASP A 412 -3.70 -1.53 28.97
C ASP A 412 -2.58 -0.89 29.81
N SER A 413 -1.76 -0.02 29.17
CA SER A 413 -0.64 0.70 29.79
C SER A 413 -0.95 2.17 30.17
N GLY A 414 -2.24 2.55 30.22
CA GLY A 414 -2.68 3.86 30.72
C GLY A 414 -2.81 4.95 29.65
N TYR A 415 -2.70 4.61 28.36
CA TYR A 415 -3.05 5.54 27.29
C TYR A 415 -4.55 5.51 27.00
N GLN A 416 -5.05 6.59 26.42
CA GLN A 416 -6.42 6.68 25.91
C GLN A 416 -6.37 6.90 24.39
N LEU A 417 -7.10 6.09 23.63
CA LEU A 417 -7.34 6.33 22.20
C LEU A 417 -8.36 7.48 22.07
N THR A 418 -7.89 8.65 21.64
CA THR A 418 -8.71 9.87 21.56
C THR A 418 -9.18 10.20 20.16
N GLN A 419 -8.41 9.81 19.14
CA GLN A 419 -8.74 10.05 17.73
C GLN A 419 -8.48 8.79 16.91
N LEU A 420 -9.35 8.53 15.95
CA LEU A 420 -9.24 7.44 14.98
C LEU A 420 -9.68 7.98 13.62
N ARG A 421 -8.90 7.73 12.56
CA ARG A 421 -9.22 8.21 11.22
C ARG A 421 -8.79 7.22 10.14
N MET A 422 -9.60 7.04 9.13
CA MET A 422 -9.28 6.31 7.91
C MET A 422 -8.73 7.26 6.84
N LEU A 423 -7.71 6.79 6.11
CA LEU A 423 -7.10 7.47 4.98
C LEU A 423 -7.41 6.67 3.71
N ASP A 424 -8.03 7.28 2.70
CA ASP A 424 -8.27 6.58 1.43
C ASP A 424 -7.02 6.66 0.52
N MET A 425 -5.93 6.07 1.00
CA MET A 425 -4.64 5.98 0.30
C MET A 425 -4.76 5.18 -1.01
N PHE A 426 -5.71 4.23 -1.06
CA PHE A 426 -5.89 3.29 -2.16
C PHE A 426 -7.36 3.23 -2.59
N PRO A 427 -7.92 4.30 -3.18
CA PRO A 427 -9.26 4.27 -3.78
C PRO A 427 -9.43 3.08 -4.73
N GLN A 428 -10.64 2.57 -4.86
CA GLN A 428 -11.01 1.43 -5.73
C GLN A 428 -10.45 0.07 -5.29
N THR A 429 -9.81 -0.01 -4.11
CA THR A 429 -9.24 -1.26 -3.58
C THR A 429 -9.73 -1.55 -2.16
N GLY A 430 -9.58 -2.81 -1.71
CA GLY A 430 -9.87 -3.22 -0.34
C GLY A 430 -8.79 -2.85 0.69
N HIS A 431 -7.74 -2.14 0.30
CA HIS A 431 -6.71 -1.69 1.25
C HIS A 431 -7.26 -0.57 2.13
N LEU A 432 -6.90 -0.65 3.41
CA LEU A 432 -7.31 0.30 4.42
C LEU A 432 -6.05 0.87 5.08
N GLU A 433 -5.91 2.18 5.03
CA GLU A 433 -4.89 2.95 5.74
C GLU A 433 -5.56 3.71 6.87
N SER A 434 -4.90 3.85 8.00
CA SER A 434 -5.51 4.45 9.19
C SER A 434 -4.52 5.17 10.06
N MET A 435 -5.01 6.11 10.86
CA MET A 435 -4.25 6.82 11.88
C MET A 435 -5.00 6.78 13.21
N ALA A 436 -4.25 6.67 14.31
CA ALA A 436 -4.75 6.69 15.67
C ALA A 436 -3.92 7.62 16.54
N LEU A 437 -4.56 8.42 17.40
CA LEU A 437 -3.91 9.24 18.41
C LEU A 437 -4.18 8.68 19.81
N PHE A 438 -3.11 8.42 20.52
CA PHE A 438 -3.14 8.02 21.92
C PHE A 438 -2.57 9.14 22.79
N ILE A 439 -3.26 9.43 23.89
CA ILE A 439 -2.83 10.41 24.88
C ILE A 439 -2.67 9.69 26.22
N ARG A 440 -1.58 9.96 26.92
CA ARG A 440 -1.32 9.42 28.23
C ARG A 440 -2.27 10.06 29.25
N LYS A 441 -2.88 9.22 30.12
CA LYS A 441 -3.71 9.71 31.23
C LYS A 441 -2.89 10.28 32.36
#